data_2b38b6cc94c9a17cdcb30fea168591c6
#
_entry.id   2b38b6cc94c9a17cdcb30fea168591c6
#
_cell.length_a   1.000
_cell.length_b   1.000
_cell.length_c   1.000
_cell.angle_alpha   90.00
_cell.angle_beta   90.00
_cell.angle_gamma   90.00
#
_symmetry.space_group_name_H-M   'P 1'
#
loop_
_entity.id
_entity.type
_entity.pdbx_description
1 polymer ?
#
loop_
_entity_poly.entity_id
_entity_poly.type
_entity_poly.pdbx_seq_one_letter_code
_entity_poly.pdbx_strand_id
1 'polypeptide(L)'
;MLQIMKYHFRILLRNREQMFWILLFPILLGIMFKVAFSNISSSEIQKPVSIAVVEENNSDALKNIKTFLEKTELKDGVALFVPTYCTEEKAVSLLKEQTVDGILYTDDSASDTVTLSLTVSSSSSDTVRMNQSILQAFVKQYNSLVSAIADTAKNHPENLEALLQSLSEQVTYTKEVSLNKHNTDTYTQYFYNLMAMACLFTSLSGLYVSLNNQGNLSAIGARRNVSPVHKMKVIVAELFSNVIFQFICNLVSFAFIVLVLKIDLTYHLPLAILTVFVGCLTGTAMGFFVGAIGAFSEGTKQGI
;
A
#
# COMPACT_ATOMS: atom_id res chain seq x y z
N MET A 1 -9.81 -38.52 22.74
CA MET A 1 -9.53 -37.24 22.10
C MET A 1 -8.74 -37.40 20.80
N LEU A 2 -7.59 -38.02 20.80
CA LEU A 2 -6.72 -38.13 19.61
C LEU A 2 -7.41 -38.80 18.40
N GLN A 3 -8.22 -39.83 18.61
CA GLN A 3 -8.99 -40.45 17.53
C GLN A 3 -10.02 -39.50 16.91
N ILE A 4 -10.72 -38.74 17.72
CA ILE A 4 -11.72 -37.73 17.24
C ILE A 4 -10.99 -36.69 16.41
N MET A 5 -9.86 -36.18 16.88
CA MET A 5 -9.03 -35.21 16.15
C MET A 5 -8.58 -35.78 14.79
N LYS A 6 -8.09 -37.03 14.77
CA LYS A 6 -7.62 -37.68 13.53
C LYS A 6 -8.74 -37.83 12.50
N TYR A 7 -9.94 -38.23 12.95
CA TYR A 7 -11.09 -38.34 12.04
C TYR A 7 -11.57 -36.98 11.56
N HIS A 8 -11.63 -35.98 12.44
CA HIS A 8 -12.02 -34.63 12.08
C HIS A 8 -11.04 -34.01 11.06
N PHE A 9 -9.75 -34.20 11.28
CA PHE A 9 -8.71 -33.75 10.33
C PHE A 9 -8.87 -34.39 8.94
N ARG A 10 -9.24 -35.67 8.89
CA ARG A 10 -9.53 -36.37 7.63
C ARG A 10 -10.79 -35.82 6.94
N ILE A 11 -11.81 -35.43 7.72
CA ILE A 11 -13.02 -34.78 7.20
C ILE A 11 -12.68 -33.43 6.56
N LEU A 12 -11.89 -32.62 7.24
CA LEU A 12 -11.44 -31.31 6.74
C LEU A 12 -10.67 -31.46 5.42
N LEU A 13 -9.74 -32.39 5.33
CA LEU A 13 -8.98 -32.69 4.10
C LEU A 13 -9.88 -33.12 2.92
N ARG A 14 -11.01 -33.79 3.20
CA ARG A 14 -11.93 -34.25 2.17
C ARG A 14 -12.97 -33.21 1.76
N ASN A 15 -13.13 -32.15 2.53
CA ASN A 15 -14.07 -31.07 2.22
C ASN A 15 -13.43 -30.12 1.18
N ARG A 16 -13.76 -30.37 -0.11
CA ARG A 16 -13.17 -29.62 -1.25
C ARG A 16 -13.50 -28.13 -1.21
N GLU A 17 -14.71 -27.79 -0.77
CA GLU A 17 -15.18 -26.41 -0.68
C GLU A 17 -14.37 -25.62 0.35
N GLN A 18 -14.20 -26.15 1.55
CA GLN A 18 -13.35 -25.54 2.57
C GLN A 18 -11.89 -25.42 2.13
N MET A 19 -11.35 -26.48 1.52
CA MET A 19 -9.98 -26.47 1.02
C MET A 19 -9.76 -25.38 -0.03
N PHE A 20 -10.74 -25.16 -0.90
CA PHE A 20 -10.68 -24.09 -1.88
C PHE A 20 -10.57 -22.72 -1.21
N TRP A 21 -11.50 -22.40 -0.30
CA TRP A 21 -11.55 -21.08 0.31
C TRP A 21 -10.35 -20.78 1.23
N ILE A 22 -9.82 -21.79 1.91
CA ILE A 22 -8.76 -21.60 2.91
C ILE A 22 -7.37 -21.65 2.29
N LEU A 23 -7.15 -22.52 1.31
CA LEU A 23 -5.81 -22.72 0.73
C LEU A 23 -5.69 -22.12 -0.66
N LEU A 24 -6.61 -22.47 -1.57
CA LEU A 24 -6.45 -22.10 -2.98
C LEU A 24 -6.79 -20.63 -3.23
N PHE A 25 -7.84 -20.13 -2.60
CA PHE A 25 -8.28 -18.74 -2.79
C PHE A 25 -7.26 -17.69 -2.37
N PRO A 26 -6.61 -17.74 -1.19
CA PRO A 26 -5.56 -16.79 -0.84
C PRO A 26 -4.35 -16.85 -1.77
N ILE A 27 -3.98 -18.04 -2.24
CA ILE A 27 -2.89 -18.22 -3.21
C ILE A 27 -3.24 -17.57 -4.55
N LEU A 28 -4.43 -17.83 -5.06
CA LEU A 28 -4.92 -17.28 -6.34
C LEU A 28 -5.01 -15.75 -6.26
N LEU A 29 -5.58 -15.23 -5.17
CA LEU A 29 -5.69 -13.79 -4.96
C LEU A 29 -4.31 -13.14 -4.79
N GLY A 30 -3.37 -13.80 -4.14
CA GLY A 30 -1.97 -13.36 -4.04
C GLY A 30 -1.28 -13.25 -5.41
N ILE A 31 -1.50 -14.22 -6.31
CA ILE A 31 -1.01 -14.17 -7.68
C ILE A 31 -1.67 -13.00 -8.44
N MET A 32 -2.98 -12.84 -8.33
CA MET A 32 -3.70 -11.72 -8.96
C MET A 32 -3.19 -10.37 -8.46
N PHE A 33 -2.96 -10.21 -7.17
CA PHE A 33 -2.39 -8.99 -6.60
C PHE A 33 -0.99 -8.73 -7.15
N LYS A 34 -0.14 -9.76 -7.22
CA LYS A 34 1.20 -9.59 -7.80
C LYS A 34 1.13 -9.12 -9.24
N VAL A 35 0.27 -9.69 -10.07
CA VAL A 35 0.11 -9.29 -11.48
C VAL A 35 -0.49 -7.89 -11.60
N ALA A 36 -1.53 -7.58 -10.82
CA ALA A 36 -2.22 -6.29 -10.87
C ALA A 36 -1.32 -5.14 -10.38
N PHE A 37 -0.55 -5.38 -9.32
CA PHE A 37 0.25 -4.34 -8.67
C PHE A 37 1.73 -4.36 -9.06
N SER A 38 2.20 -5.32 -9.88
CA SER A 38 3.59 -5.35 -10.36
C SER A 38 3.98 -4.07 -11.11
N ASN A 39 3.04 -3.46 -11.83
CA ASN A 39 3.26 -2.20 -12.53
C ASN A 39 3.20 -0.97 -11.62
N ILE A 40 2.57 -1.07 -10.44
CA ILE A 40 2.47 0.05 -9.48
C ILE A 40 3.79 0.20 -8.73
N SER A 41 4.42 -0.89 -8.34
CA SER A 41 5.76 -0.90 -7.75
C SER A 41 6.84 -0.32 -8.68
N SER A 42 6.68 -0.48 -10.00
CA SER A 42 7.55 0.17 -11.00
C SER A 42 7.15 1.61 -11.32
N SER A 43 5.94 2.04 -10.97
CA SER A 43 5.47 3.43 -11.14
C SER A 43 5.66 4.29 -9.89
N GLU A 44 6.08 3.72 -8.76
CA GLU A 44 6.66 4.47 -7.62
C GLU A 44 8.08 4.98 -7.92
N ILE A 45 8.73 4.54 -9.00
CA ILE A 45 9.76 5.34 -9.65
C ILE A 45 9.03 6.59 -10.14
N GLN A 46 9.23 7.70 -9.43
CA GLN A 46 8.67 9.01 -9.79
C GLN A 46 8.86 9.21 -11.28
N LYS A 47 7.76 9.17 -12.04
CA LYS A 47 7.83 9.55 -13.45
C LYS A 47 8.29 11.00 -13.48
N PRO A 48 9.20 11.35 -14.38
CA PRO A 48 9.57 12.74 -14.57
C PRO A 48 8.31 13.58 -14.73
N VAL A 49 8.24 14.70 -14.02
CA VAL A 49 7.12 15.63 -14.08
C VAL A 49 7.17 16.39 -15.38
N SER A 50 6.16 16.24 -16.23
CA SER A 50 6.07 16.96 -17.51
C SER A 50 5.61 18.39 -17.28
N ILE A 51 6.40 19.36 -17.71
CA ILE A 51 6.09 20.79 -17.51
C ILE A 51 6.17 21.56 -18.84
N ALA A 52 5.26 22.50 -19.03
CA ALA A 52 5.38 23.50 -20.10
C ALA A 52 6.05 24.76 -19.55
N VAL A 53 7.05 25.28 -20.25
CA VAL A 53 7.73 26.53 -19.90
C VAL A 53 7.41 27.54 -21.00
N VAL A 54 6.79 28.67 -20.63
CA VAL A 54 6.42 29.70 -21.57
C VAL A 54 7.61 30.60 -21.88
N GLU A 55 7.99 30.67 -23.15
CA GLU A 55 9.07 31.53 -23.65
C GLU A 55 8.47 32.84 -24.16
N GLU A 56 8.25 33.84 -23.29
CA GLU A 56 7.76 35.15 -23.74
C GLU A 56 8.87 36.14 -24.12
N ASN A 57 10.08 35.97 -23.54
CA ASN A 57 11.24 36.79 -23.88
C ASN A 57 12.52 36.02 -23.74
N ASN A 58 13.44 36.18 -24.66
CA ASN A 58 14.76 35.55 -24.71
C ASN A 58 15.70 36.13 -23.62
N SER A 59 15.27 36.12 -22.35
CA SER A 59 16.01 36.72 -21.23
C SER A 59 17.06 35.74 -20.70
N ASP A 60 18.16 36.28 -20.14
CA ASP A 60 19.19 35.48 -19.46
C ASP A 60 18.61 34.68 -18.25
N ALA A 61 17.48 35.15 -17.76
CA ALA A 61 16.69 34.44 -16.75
C ALA A 61 16.20 33.07 -17.21
N LEU A 62 15.75 32.93 -18.44
CA LEU A 62 15.34 31.67 -19.04
C LEU A 62 16.51 30.66 -19.10
N LYS A 63 17.73 31.14 -19.37
CA LYS A 63 18.91 30.28 -19.39
C LYS A 63 19.22 29.72 -17.99
N ASN A 64 19.09 30.54 -16.95
CA ASN A 64 19.32 30.13 -15.57
C ASN A 64 18.26 29.10 -15.12
N ILE A 65 17.00 29.32 -15.45
CA ILE A 65 15.90 28.39 -15.15
C ILE A 65 16.12 27.05 -15.89
N LYS A 66 16.52 27.10 -17.17
CA LYS A 66 16.82 25.94 -17.98
C LYS A 66 17.92 25.08 -17.34
N THR A 67 19.01 25.72 -16.97
CA THR A 67 20.15 25.05 -16.28
C THR A 67 19.74 24.49 -14.93
N PHE A 68 18.84 25.16 -14.20
CA PHE A 68 18.36 24.71 -12.91
C PHE A 68 17.41 23.50 -13.04
N LEU A 69 16.52 23.51 -14.01
CA LEU A 69 15.62 22.38 -14.31
C LEU A 69 16.38 21.15 -14.79
N GLU A 70 17.40 21.34 -15.63
CA GLU A 70 18.25 20.27 -16.14
C GLU A 70 19.17 19.65 -15.07
N LYS A 71 19.59 20.42 -14.06
CA LYS A 71 20.42 19.93 -12.96
C LYS A 71 19.64 19.27 -11.83
N THR A 72 18.31 19.39 -11.85
CA THR A 72 17.48 18.77 -10.81
C THR A 72 17.23 17.31 -11.17
N GLU A 73 18.01 16.42 -10.58
CA GLU A 73 17.96 14.97 -10.79
C GLU A 73 17.33 14.24 -9.59
N LEU A 74 16.66 13.14 -9.87
CA LEU A 74 16.27 12.13 -8.88
C LEU A 74 17.49 11.32 -8.42
N LYS A 75 17.37 10.61 -7.30
CA LYS A 75 18.44 9.78 -6.70
C LYS A 75 19.13 8.81 -7.65
N ASP A 76 18.51 8.48 -8.80
CA ASP A 76 19.00 7.50 -9.77
C ASP A 76 19.55 8.15 -11.07
N GLY A 77 19.86 9.48 -11.05
CA GLY A 77 20.36 10.19 -12.22
C GLY A 77 19.31 10.42 -13.32
N VAL A 78 18.03 10.25 -12.99
CA VAL A 78 16.91 10.55 -13.88
C VAL A 78 16.47 11.99 -13.65
N ALA A 79 16.31 12.79 -14.72
CA ALA A 79 15.83 14.17 -14.61
C ALA A 79 14.46 14.18 -13.93
N LEU A 80 14.28 15.05 -12.92
CA LEU A 80 13.00 15.20 -12.21
C LEU A 80 11.94 15.84 -13.10
N PHE A 81 12.36 16.75 -13.99
CA PHE A 81 11.47 17.50 -14.87
C PHE A 81 11.75 17.21 -16.34
N VAL A 82 10.69 17.15 -17.15
CA VAL A 82 10.77 17.11 -18.60
C VAL A 82 10.15 18.43 -19.12
N PRO A 83 10.97 19.46 -19.34
CA PRO A 83 10.47 20.76 -19.79
C PRO A 83 10.14 20.73 -21.29
N THR A 84 8.96 21.23 -21.65
CA THR A 84 8.54 21.52 -23.03
C THR A 84 8.43 23.03 -23.19
N TYR A 85 9.32 23.61 -23.98
CA TYR A 85 9.35 25.06 -24.25
C TYR A 85 8.35 25.40 -25.37
N CYS A 86 7.41 26.30 -25.11
CA CYS A 86 6.36 26.64 -26.06
C CYS A 86 5.74 28.02 -25.76
N THR A 87 4.91 28.49 -26.69
CA THR A 87 4.11 29.70 -26.52
C THR A 87 3.00 29.47 -25.50
N GLU A 88 2.47 30.54 -24.90
CA GLU A 88 1.40 30.48 -23.90
C GLU A 88 0.16 29.72 -24.40
N GLU A 89 -0.30 30.02 -25.62
CA GLU A 89 -1.47 29.33 -26.21
C GLU A 89 -1.29 27.82 -26.31
N LYS A 90 -0.08 27.40 -26.70
CA LYS A 90 0.26 25.98 -26.80
C LYS A 90 0.41 25.34 -25.42
N ALA A 91 0.98 26.02 -24.44
CA ALA A 91 1.09 25.55 -23.06
C ALA A 91 -0.29 25.31 -22.46
N VAL A 92 -1.23 26.22 -22.65
CA VAL A 92 -2.61 26.08 -22.17
C VAL A 92 -3.32 24.89 -22.85
N SER A 93 -3.09 24.65 -24.14
CA SER A 93 -3.67 23.50 -24.85
C SER A 93 -3.11 22.18 -24.28
N LEU A 94 -1.80 22.09 -24.08
CA LEU A 94 -1.13 20.89 -23.47
C LEU A 94 -1.62 20.62 -22.05
N LEU A 95 -1.86 21.66 -21.25
CA LEU A 95 -2.42 21.51 -19.91
C LEU A 95 -3.87 21.01 -19.93
N LYS A 96 -4.70 21.51 -20.87
CA LYS A 96 -6.08 21.02 -21.06
C LYS A 96 -6.13 19.56 -21.55
N GLU A 97 -5.19 19.17 -22.39
CA GLU A 97 -5.05 17.80 -22.89
C GLU A 97 -4.39 16.86 -21.85
N GLN A 98 -4.03 17.40 -20.68
CA GLN A 98 -3.34 16.65 -19.60
C GLN A 98 -2.02 16.00 -20.05
N THR A 99 -1.36 16.58 -21.03
CA THR A 99 -0.05 16.14 -21.51
C THR A 99 1.07 16.68 -20.62
N VAL A 100 0.83 17.81 -19.94
CA VAL A 100 1.73 18.41 -18.95
C VAL A 100 1.00 18.60 -17.62
N ASP A 101 1.74 18.51 -16.51
CA ASP A 101 1.23 18.60 -15.14
C ASP A 101 1.09 20.05 -14.66
N GLY A 102 1.81 20.99 -15.31
CA GLY A 102 1.77 22.42 -14.97
C GLY A 102 2.46 23.28 -16.01
N ILE A 103 2.17 24.58 -15.96
CA ILE A 103 2.78 25.61 -16.81
C ILE A 103 3.59 26.54 -15.92
N LEU A 104 4.85 26.76 -16.25
CA LEU A 104 5.74 27.72 -15.62
C LEU A 104 5.81 28.99 -16.47
N TYR A 105 5.53 30.13 -15.84
CA TYR A 105 5.69 31.46 -16.41
C TYR A 105 6.81 32.19 -15.71
N THR A 106 7.57 32.98 -16.45
CA THR A 106 8.52 33.96 -15.90
C THR A 106 7.79 35.29 -15.73
N ASP A 107 7.77 35.80 -14.50
CA ASP A 107 7.16 37.09 -14.20
C ASP A 107 8.27 38.15 -14.01
N ASP A 108 8.43 39.00 -15.00
CA ASP A 108 9.42 40.10 -15.03
C ASP A 108 8.84 41.41 -14.48
N SER A 109 7.59 41.42 -13.98
CA SER A 109 6.78 42.63 -13.93
C SER A 109 6.97 43.54 -12.69
N ALA A 110 7.75 43.21 -11.66
CA ALA A 110 7.70 44.02 -10.44
C ALA A 110 9.02 44.31 -9.70
N SER A 111 10.12 43.73 -10.04
CA SER A 111 11.40 43.97 -9.31
C SER A 111 12.59 43.44 -10.11
N ASP A 112 13.79 43.93 -9.79
CA ASP A 112 15.09 43.47 -10.33
C ASP A 112 15.32 41.94 -10.28
N THR A 113 14.29 41.16 -9.95
CA THR A 113 14.33 39.70 -9.74
C THR A 113 13.24 39.00 -10.51
N VAL A 114 13.64 38.04 -11.34
CA VAL A 114 12.71 37.17 -12.10
C VAL A 114 12.12 36.11 -11.21
N THR A 115 10.82 36.17 -10.97
CA THR A 115 10.06 35.14 -10.21
C THR A 115 9.35 34.17 -11.13
N LEU A 116 9.07 32.97 -10.62
CA LEU A 116 8.31 31.93 -11.31
C LEU A 116 6.87 31.91 -10.82
N SER A 117 5.94 31.90 -11.77
CA SER A 117 4.52 31.65 -11.52
C SER A 117 4.13 30.28 -12.07
N LEU A 118 3.27 29.55 -11.36
CA LEU A 118 2.82 28.20 -11.71
C LEU A 118 1.31 28.19 -11.95
N THR A 119 0.89 27.70 -13.10
CA THR A 119 -0.50 27.37 -13.38
C THR A 119 -0.68 25.85 -13.45
N VAL A 120 -1.63 25.32 -12.71
CA VAL A 120 -1.95 23.89 -12.67
C VAL A 120 -3.42 23.65 -12.98
N SER A 121 -3.73 22.49 -13.55
CA SER A 121 -5.10 22.07 -13.80
C SER A 121 -5.74 21.48 -12.54
N SER A 122 -7.04 21.71 -12.35
CA SER A 122 -7.81 21.02 -11.29
C SER A 122 -8.07 19.57 -11.72
N SER A 123 -7.22 18.66 -11.29
CA SER A 123 -7.36 17.22 -11.57
C SER A 123 -7.74 16.45 -10.32
N SER A 124 -8.52 15.37 -10.51
CA SER A 124 -8.89 14.42 -9.47
C SER A 124 -7.92 13.25 -9.33
N SER A 125 -6.95 13.09 -10.23
CA SER A 125 -5.96 12.00 -10.19
C SER A 125 -4.91 12.24 -9.12
N ASP A 126 -4.62 11.22 -8.29
CA ASP A 126 -3.63 11.32 -7.20
C ASP A 126 -2.21 11.54 -7.71
N THR A 127 -1.85 10.95 -8.87
CA THR A 127 -0.54 11.15 -9.50
C THR A 127 -0.35 12.61 -9.94
N VAL A 128 -1.37 13.21 -10.56
CA VAL A 128 -1.32 14.61 -10.99
C VAL A 128 -1.22 15.55 -9.78
N ARG A 129 -1.94 15.27 -8.69
CA ARG A 129 -1.83 16.07 -7.44
C ARG A 129 -0.44 15.98 -6.83
N MET A 130 0.18 14.79 -6.85
CA MET A 130 1.56 14.62 -6.38
C MET A 130 2.54 15.44 -7.23
N ASN A 131 2.45 15.36 -8.55
CA ASN A 131 3.27 16.13 -9.48
C ASN A 131 3.08 17.64 -9.27
N GLN A 132 1.84 18.08 -9.08
CA GLN A 132 1.52 19.49 -8.78
C GLN A 132 2.13 19.94 -7.44
N SER A 133 2.11 19.10 -6.41
CA SER A 133 2.74 19.41 -5.13
C SER A 133 4.26 19.56 -5.27
N ILE A 134 4.90 18.72 -6.08
CA ILE A 134 6.33 18.82 -6.40
C ILE A 134 6.63 20.14 -7.13
N LEU A 135 5.81 20.49 -8.12
CA LEU A 135 5.96 21.76 -8.85
C LEU A 135 5.76 22.98 -7.96
N GLN A 136 4.76 22.97 -7.08
CA GLN A 136 4.54 24.05 -6.11
C GLN A 136 5.71 24.21 -5.15
N ALA A 137 6.23 23.10 -4.63
CA ALA A 137 7.40 23.11 -3.76
C ALA A 137 8.63 23.66 -4.48
N PHE A 138 8.85 23.26 -5.72
CA PHE A 138 9.96 23.73 -6.55
C PHE A 138 9.87 25.25 -6.82
N VAL A 139 8.71 25.75 -7.27
CA VAL A 139 8.50 27.18 -7.54
C VAL A 139 8.67 28.00 -6.27
N LYS A 140 8.14 27.55 -5.15
CA LYS A 140 8.29 28.20 -3.84
C LYS A 140 9.76 28.27 -3.42
N GLN A 141 10.50 27.16 -3.58
CA GLN A 141 11.92 27.11 -3.25
C GLN A 141 12.74 28.05 -4.16
N TYR A 142 12.49 28.02 -5.46
CA TYR A 142 13.16 28.90 -6.42
C TYR A 142 12.92 30.38 -6.09
N ASN A 143 11.66 30.78 -5.91
CA ASN A 143 11.31 32.15 -5.60
C ASN A 143 11.90 32.63 -4.25
N SER A 144 11.94 31.75 -3.24
CA SER A 144 12.58 32.06 -1.97
C SER A 144 14.09 32.26 -2.13
N LEU A 145 14.72 31.45 -2.96
CA LEU A 145 16.15 31.53 -3.25
C LEU A 145 16.49 32.85 -3.97
N VAL A 146 15.75 33.16 -5.02
CA VAL A 146 15.94 34.39 -5.80
C VAL A 146 15.71 35.63 -4.93
N SER A 147 14.67 35.62 -4.09
CA SER A 147 14.40 36.69 -3.13
C SER A 147 15.53 36.87 -2.11
N ALA A 148 16.07 35.77 -1.56
CA ALA A 148 17.17 35.80 -0.62
C ALA A 148 18.46 36.36 -1.26
N ILE A 149 18.78 35.96 -2.50
CA ILE A 149 19.93 36.48 -3.26
C ILE A 149 19.78 37.99 -3.50
N ALA A 150 18.60 38.42 -3.94
CA ALA A 150 18.32 39.84 -4.22
C ALA A 150 18.39 40.70 -2.96
N ASP A 151 17.80 40.22 -1.86
CA ASP A 151 17.85 40.93 -0.58
C ASP A 151 19.29 41.05 -0.06
N THR A 152 20.07 39.97 -0.14
CA THR A 152 21.48 39.97 0.26
C THR A 152 22.31 40.89 -0.64
N ALA A 153 22.12 40.86 -1.94
CA ALA A 153 22.82 41.74 -2.88
C ALA A 153 22.54 43.21 -2.63
N LYS A 154 21.31 43.55 -2.21
CA LYS A 154 20.89 44.93 -1.95
C LYS A 154 21.30 45.45 -0.58
N ASN A 155 21.12 44.63 0.46
CA ASN A 155 21.26 45.08 1.84
C ASN A 155 22.62 44.69 2.47
N HIS A 156 23.21 43.58 1.99
CA HIS A 156 24.46 43.01 2.55
C HIS A 156 25.35 42.44 1.45
N PRO A 157 25.87 43.29 0.53
CA PRO A 157 26.66 42.82 -0.62
C PRO A 157 27.94 42.07 -0.21
N GLU A 158 28.48 42.35 0.99
CA GLU A 158 29.62 41.63 1.56
C GLU A 158 29.39 40.18 1.84
N ASN A 159 28.12 39.77 2.04
CA ASN A 159 27.73 38.39 2.36
C ASN A 159 27.28 37.58 1.11
N LEU A 160 27.23 38.22 -0.06
CA LEU A 160 26.72 37.60 -1.27
C LEU A 160 27.55 36.38 -1.70
N GLU A 161 28.87 36.50 -1.62
CA GLU A 161 29.81 35.43 -1.99
C GLU A 161 29.66 34.21 -1.06
N ALA A 162 29.55 34.46 0.26
CA ALA A 162 29.31 33.42 1.26
C ALA A 162 27.93 32.74 1.06
N LEU A 163 26.91 33.51 0.68
CA LEU A 163 25.57 32.95 0.34
C LEU A 163 25.65 32.05 -0.89
N LEU A 164 26.28 32.52 -1.97
CA LEU A 164 26.43 31.74 -3.20
C LEU A 164 27.24 30.46 -2.96
N GLN A 165 28.28 30.50 -2.13
CA GLN A 165 29.05 29.34 -1.74
C GLN A 165 28.19 28.35 -0.93
N SER A 166 27.42 28.83 0.04
CA SER A 166 26.51 27.97 0.82
C SER A 166 25.41 27.32 -0.02
N LEU A 167 24.96 27.98 -1.08
CA LEU A 167 23.97 27.46 -2.03
C LEU A 167 24.57 26.45 -3.01
N SER A 168 25.89 26.56 -3.29
CA SER A 168 26.58 25.58 -4.14
C SER A 168 26.89 24.27 -3.39
N GLU A 169 27.02 24.34 -2.07
CA GLU A 169 27.12 23.14 -1.23
C GLU A 169 25.75 22.52 -1.05
N GLN A 170 25.52 21.30 -1.57
CA GLN A 170 24.31 20.52 -1.30
C GLN A 170 24.26 20.12 0.17
N VAL A 171 23.83 21.03 1.03
CA VAL A 171 23.61 20.71 2.45
C VAL A 171 22.29 20.00 2.60
N THR A 172 22.35 18.71 2.87
CA THR A 172 21.16 17.91 3.17
C THR A 172 20.71 18.24 4.61
N TYR A 173 19.83 19.22 4.77
CA TYR A 173 19.29 19.63 6.08
C TYR A 173 18.29 18.61 6.66
N THR A 174 17.77 17.72 5.82
CA THR A 174 16.83 16.67 6.23
C THR A 174 17.40 15.32 5.88
N LYS A 175 17.63 14.49 6.90
CA LYS A 175 17.94 13.09 6.72
C LYS A 175 16.66 12.32 6.93
N GLU A 176 16.21 11.62 5.91
CA GLU A 176 15.11 10.67 6.06
C GLU A 176 15.56 9.56 7.01
N VAL A 177 15.06 9.60 8.24
CA VAL A 177 15.31 8.56 9.23
C VAL A 177 14.09 7.66 9.24
N SER A 178 14.19 6.52 8.59
CA SER A 178 13.20 5.47 8.78
C SER A 178 13.23 5.02 10.24
N LEU A 179 12.15 5.26 10.97
CA LEU A 179 11.97 4.79 12.35
C LEU A 179 11.93 3.26 12.40
N ASN A 180 11.53 2.62 11.32
CA ASN A 180 11.65 1.20 11.10
C ASN A 180 12.79 0.93 10.12
N LYS A 181 13.63 -0.06 10.41
CA LYS A 181 14.73 -0.48 9.53
C LYS A 181 14.28 -0.93 8.14
N HIS A 182 12.98 -1.17 7.96
CA HIS A 182 12.34 -1.43 6.67
C HIS A 182 11.13 -0.51 6.50
N ASN A 183 11.14 0.28 5.43
CA ASN A 183 9.92 0.90 4.93
C ASN A 183 8.97 -0.22 4.48
N THR A 184 7.86 -0.35 5.18
CA THR A 184 6.78 -1.24 4.72
C THR A 184 6.15 -0.56 3.53
N ASP A 185 6.53 -1.00 2.35
CA ASP A 185 5.97 -0.53 1.10
C ASP A 185 4.46 -0.78 1.08
N THR A 186 3.69 0.16 0.55
CA THR A 186 2.23 0.06 0.38
C THR A 186 1.85 -1.27 -0.30
N TYR A 187 2.67 -1.71 -1.24
CA TYR A 187 2.53 -2.99 -1.92
C TYR A 187 2.56 -4.19 -0.95
N THR A 188 3.51 -4.22 -0.04
CA THR A 188 3.65 -5.29 0.97
C THR A 188 2.46 -5.31 1.94
N GLN A 189 1.86 -4.15 2.23
CA GLN A 189 0.69 -4.04 3.10
C GLN A 189 -0.52 -4.80 2.54
N TYR A 190 -0.73 -4.84 1.22
CA TYR A 190 -1.81 -5.64 0.62
C TYR A 190 -1.68 -7.13 0.93
N PHE A 191 -0.45 -7.65 1.00
CA PHE A 191 -0.22 -9.07 1.34
C PHE A 191 -0.45 -9.36 2.83
N TYR A 192 -0.16 -8.41 3.74
CA TYR A 192 -0.57 -8.54 5.13
C TYR A 192 -2.09 -8.57 5.28
N ASN A 193 -2.79 -7.70 4.56
CA ASN A 193 -4.26 -7.68 4.54
C ASN A 193 -4.83 -8.99 3.97
N LEU A 194 -4.21 -9.53 2.92
CA LEU A 194 -4.57 -10.83 2.36
C LEU A 194 -4.44 -11.96 3.39
N MET A 195 -3.36 -11.98 4.16
CA MET A 195 -3.16 -12.95 5.22
C MET A 195 -4.17 -12.78 6.36
N ALA A 196 -4.50 -11.55 6.74
CA ALA A 196 -5.55 -11.28 7.72
C ALA A 196 -6.92 -11.78 7.25
N MET A 197 -7.26 -11.55 5.97
CA MET A 197 -8.47 -12.08 5.33
C MET A 197 -8.49 -13.62 5.33
N ALA A 198 -7.37 -14.27 5.01
CA ALA A 198 -7.26 -15.72 5.06
C ALA A 198 -7.50 -16.27 6.47
N CYS A 199 -7.02 -15.59 7.51
CA CYS A 199 -7.32 -15.90 8.90
C CYS A 199 -8.82 -15.76 9.23
N LEU A 200 -9.50 -14.73 8.71
CA LEU A 200 -10.93 -14.55 8.92
C LEU A 200 -11.77 -15.66 8.25
N PHE A 201 -11.38 -16.18 7.12
CA PHE A 201 -12.05 -17.32 6.50
C PHE A 201 -12.07 -18.58 7.36
N THR A 202 -11.21 -18.69 8.36
CA THR A 202 -11.25 -19.78 9.33
C THR A 202 -12.54 -19.77 10.16
N SER A 203 -13.26 -18.64 10.20
CA SER A 203 -14.54 -18.51 10.89
C SER A 203 -15.61 -19.44 10.32
N LEU A 204 -15.63 -19.62 9.00
CA LEU A 204 -16.57 -20.58 8.35
C LEU A 204 -16.39 -21.99 8.90
N SER A 205 -15.15 -22.41 9.13
CA SER A 205 -14.85 -23.71 9.68
C SER A 205 -15.28 -23.84 11.14
N GLY A 206 -15.09 -22.79 11.94
CA GLY A 206 -15.64 -22.72 13.32
C GLY A 206 -17.16 -22.82 13.36
N LEU A 207 -17.83 -22.13 12.44
CA LEU A 207 -19.28 -22.18 12.27
C LEU A 207 -19.76 -23.62 11.99
N TYR A 208 -19.11 -24.33 11.06
CA TYR A 208 -19.47 -25.71 10.76
C TYR A 208 -19.28 -26.65 11.94
N VAL A 209 -18.23 -26.45 12.76
CA VAL A 209 -18.05 -27.24 14.00
C VAL A 209 -19.24 -27.01 14.93
N SER A 210 -19.71 -25.78 15.08
CA SER A 210 -20.87 -25.48 15.92
C SER A 210 -22.15 -26.12 15.39
N LEU A 211 -22.45 -25.94 14.10
CA LEU A 211 -23.66 -26.49 13.45
C LEU A 211 -23.71 -28.02 13.51
N ASN A 212 -22.58 -28.70 13.25
CA ASN A 212 -22.48 -30.14 13.28
C ASN A 212 -22.63 -30.74 14.68
N ASN A 213 -22.53 -29.94 15.75
CA ASN A 213 -22.74 -30.39 17.13
C ASN A 213 -24.13 -30.05 17.68
N GLN A 214 -24.97 -29.37 16.89
CA GLN A 214 -26.37 -29.05 17.26
C GLN A 214 -27.32 -30.11 16.72
N GLY A 215 -28.00 -30.84 17.60
CA GLY A 215 -28.90 -31.94 17.23
C GLY A 215 -30.18 -31.52 16.52
N ASN A 216 -30.57 -30.26 16.62
CA ASN A 216 -31.72 -29.66 15.97
C ASN A 216 -31.41 -29.18 14.53
N LEU A 217 -30.13 -28.95 14.21
CA LEU A 217 -29.71 -28.42 12.91
C LEU A 217 -29.00 -29.47 12.04
N SER A 218 -28.41 -30.51 12.65
CA SER A 218 -27.59 -31.48 11.96
C SER A 218 -27.96 -32.92 12.35
N ALA A 219 -28.13 -33.78 11.36
CA ALA A 219 -28.32 -35.22 11.57
C ALA A 219 -27.12 -35.86 12.29
N ILE A 220 -25.93 -35.35 12.06
CA ILE A 220 -24.72 -35.77 12.74
C ILE A 220 -24.76 -35.33 14.23
N GLY A 221 -25.19 -34.10 14.50
CA GLY A 221 -25.42 -33.60 15.84
C GLY A 221 -26.46 -34.40 16.62
N ALA A 222 -27.56 -34.78 15.98
CA ALA A 222 -28.60 -35.64 16.57
C ALA A 222 -28.03 -37.00 17.01
N ARG A 223 -27.26 -37.68 16.14
CA ARG A 223 -26.59 -38.94 16.45
C ARG A 223 -25.57 -38.81 17.57
N ARG A 224 -24.84 -37.70 17.63
CA ARG A 224 -23.86 -37.42 18.67
C ARG A 224 -24.48 -37.18 20.04
N ASN A 225 -25.69 -36.60 20.06
CA ASN A 225 -26.41 -36.33 21.32
C ASN A 225 -26.87 -37.63 22.03
N VAL A 226 -27.10 -38.70 21.30
CA VAL A 226 -27.44 -40.03 21.87
C VAL A 226 -26.21 -40.90 22.12
N SER A 227 -25.01 -40.43 21.74
CA SER A 227 -23.75 -41.14 21.96
C SER A 227 -23.29 -41.03 23.43
N PRO A 228 -22.69 -42.08 24.03
CA PRO A 228 -22.18 -42.06 25.40
C PRO A 228 -20.95 -41.16 25.57
N VAL A 229 -20.48 -40.47 24.53
CA VAL A 229 -19.32 -39.60 24.55
C VAL A 229 -19.68 -38.23 25.09
N HIS A 230 -18.90 -37.73 26.04
CA HIS A 230 -19.12 -36.38 26.59
C HIS A 230 -18.98 -35.29 25.52
N LYS A 231 -20.06 -34.52 25.33
CA LYS A 231 -20.21 -33.51 24.25
C LYS A 231 -19.06 -32.48 24.22
N MET A 232 -18.66 -31.97 25.38
CA MET A 232 -17.55 -31.01 25.48
C MET A 232 -16.22 -31.59 24.99
N LYS A 233 -15.96 -32.88 25.22
CA LYS A 233 -14.73 -33.54 24.73
C LYS A 233 -14.70 -33.59 23.19
N VAL A 234 -15.86 -33.79 22.59
CA VAL A 234 -15.98 -33.82 21.12
C VAL A 234 -15.75 -32.42 20.55
N ILE A 235 -16.46 -31.41 21.07
CA ILE A 235 -16.38 -30.02 20.61
C ILE A 235 -14.94 -29.50 20.73
N VAL A 236 -14.31 -29.67 21.89
CA VAL A 236 -12.93 -29.21 22.12
C VAL A 236 -11.94 -29.91 21.19
N ALA A 237 -12.10 -31.22 20.97
CA ALA A 237 -11.25 -31.98 20.06
C ALA A 237 -11.41 -31.51 18.60
N GLU A 238 -12.62 -31.18 18.16
CA GLU A 238 -12.91 -30.69 16.83
C GLU A 238 -12.38 -29.25 16.63
N LEU A 239 -12.61 -28.34 17.61
CA LEU A 239 -12.08 -26.98 17.56
C LEU A 239 -10.56 -26.97 17.52
N PHE A 240 -9.91 -27.74 18.38
CA PHE A 240 -8.45 -27.82 18.42
C PHE A 240 -7.87 -28.38 17.12
N SER A 241 -8.48 -29.45 16.59
CA SER A 241 -8.13 -30.02 15.29
C SER A 241 -8.31 -29.03 14.15
N ASN A 242 -9.39 -28.23 14.20
CA ASN A 242 -9.69 -27.20 13.23
C ASN A 242 -8.65 -26.09 13.23
N VAL A 243 -8.31 -25.53 14.41
CA VAL A 243 -7.30 -24.47 14.53
C VAL A 243 -5.94 -24.95 13.99
N ILE A 244 -5.51 -26.17 14.34
CA ILE A 244 -4.23 -26.72 13.83
C ILE A 244 -4.29 -26.86 12.31
N PHE A 245 -5.37 -27.40 11.76
CA PHE A 245 -5.51 -27.57 10.32
C PHE A 245 -5.46 -26.24 9.58
N GLN A 246 -6.22 -25.26 10.05
CA GLN A 246 -6.28 -23.92 9.49
C GLN A 246 -4.93 -23.22 9.57
N PHE A 247 -4.25 -23.34 10.69
CA PHE A 247 -2.91 -22.79 10.86
C PHE A 247 -1.91 -23.37 9.85
N ILE A 248 -1.93 -24.70 9.64
CA ILE A 248 -1.07 -25.34 8.64
C ILE A 248 -1.39 -24.82 7.23
N CYS A 249 -2.67 -24.71 6.85
CA CYS A 249 -3.08 -24.19 5.55
C CYS A 249 -2.64 -22.73 5.36
N ASN A 250 -2.82 -21.89 6.38
CA ASN A 250 -2.38 -20.49 6.30
C ASN A 250 -0.85 -20.36 6.28
N LEU A 251 -0.10 -21.25 6.96
CA LEU A 251 1.37 -21.30 6.84
C LEU A 251 1.82 -21.67 5.42
N VAL A 252 1.11 -22.59 4.76
CA VAL A 252 1.41 -22.93 3.35
C VAL A 252 1.16 -21.73 2.45
N SER A 253 0.05 -21.00 2.64
CA SER A 253 -0.23 -19.77 1.90
C SER A 253 0.82 -18.67 2.18
N PHE A 254 1.22 -18.50 3.43
CA PHE A 254 2.28 -17.58 3.83
C PHE A 254 3.63 -17.94 3.17
N ALA A 255 4.02 -19.21 3.25
CA ALA A 255 5.23 -19.70 2.61
C ALA A 255 5.20 -19.50 1.09
N PHE A 256 4.05 -19.69 0.44
CA PHE A 256 3.88 -19.43 -0.98
C PHE A 256 4.11 -17.94 -1.32
N ILE A 257 3.53 -17.02 -0.55
CA ILE A 257 3.71 -15.57 -0.75
C ILE A 257 5.18 -15.18 -0.61
N VAL A 258 5.87 -15.69 0.41
CA VAL A 258 7.29 -15.37 0.67
C VAL A 258 8.21 -16.02 -0.36
N LEU A 259 8.06 -17.33 -0.62
CA LEU A 259 9.03 -18.09 -1.43
C LEU A 259 8.76 -17.98 -2.93
N VAL A 260 7.48 -18.03 -3.35
CA VAL A 260 7.12 -18.03 -4.78
C VAL A 260 6.88 -16.62 -5.28
N LEU A 261 6.11 -15.82 -4.56
CA LEU A 261 5.84 -14.43 -4.94
C LEU A 261 7.01 -13.50 -4.59
N LYS A 262 7.97 -13.94 -3.75
CA LYS A 262 9.14 -13.18 -3.32
C LYS A 262 8.77 -11.83 -2.67
N ILE A 263 7.69 -11.83 -1.89
CA ILE A 263 7.26 -10.67 -1.11
C ILE A 263 7.94 -10.72 0.26
N ASP A 264 8.58 -9.62 0.65
CA ASP A 264 9.30 -9.57 1.93
C ASP A 264 8.32 -9.35 3.10
N LEU A 265 7.83 -10.44 3.67
CA LEU A 265 7.03 -10.49 4.89
C LEU A 265 7.84 -11.01 6.09
N THR A 266 9.17 -11.13 5.94
CA THR A 266 10.02 -11.89 6.87
C THR A 266 10.65 -11.06 7.96
N TYR A 267 10.44 -9.74 7.98
CA TYR A 267 11.10 -8.82 8.91
C TYR A 267 10.99 -9.25 10.39
N HIS A 268 9.82 -9.71 10.81
CA HIS A 268 9.60 -10.32 12.14
C HIS A 268 8.91 -11.67 11.98
N LEU A 269 9.59 -12.60 11.34
CA LEU A 269 9.04 -13.93 11.04
C LEU A 269 8.36 -14.62 12.24
N PRO A 270 8.95 -14.66 13.46
CA PRO A 270 8.29 -15.28 14.60
C PRO A 270 6.99 -14.58 14.99
N LEU A 271 6.97 -13.23 14.91
CA LEU A 271 5.79 -12.45 15.21
C LEU A 271 4.70 -12.64 14.16
N ALA A 272 5.07 -12.70 12.87
CA ALA A 272 4.16 -12.98 11.78
C ALA A 272 3.49 -14.35 11.94
N ILE A 273 4.27 -15.40 12.23
CA ILE A 273 3.76 -16.74 12.48
C ILE A 273 2.82 -16.77 13.70
N LEU A 274 3.19 -16.09 14.79
CA LEU A 274 2.35 -15.95 15.96
C LEU A 274 1.03 -15.24 15.64
N THR A 275 1.09 -14.16 14.86
CA THR A 275 -0.10 -13.41 14.43
C THR A 275 -1.04 -14.27 13.60
N VAL A 276 -0.51 -15.06 12.66
CA VAL A 276 -1.31 -16.02 11.88
C VAL A 276 -1.95 -17.07 12.79
N PHE A 277 -1.23 -17.60 13.78
CA PHE A 277 -1.79 -18.56 14.73
C PHE A 277 -2.94 -17.97 15.55
N VAL A 278 -2.72 -16.80 16.14
CA VAL A 278 -3.75 -16.07 16.93
C VAL A 278 -4.93 -15.69 16.03
N GLY A 279 -4.68 -15.27 14.79
CA GLY A 279 -5.71 -14.97 13.80
C GLY A 279 -6.60 -16.18 13.48
N CYS A 280 -6.00 -17.36 13.27
CA CYS A 280 -6.75 -18.62 13.05
C CYS A 280 -7.58 -19.01 14.28
N LEU A 281 -7.03 -18.84 15.47
CA LEU A 281 -7.74 -19.12 16.71
C LEU A 281 -8.93 -18.17 16.90
N THR A 282 -8.72 -16.88 16.69
CA THR A 282 -9.77 -15.86 16.79
C THR A 282 -10.87 -16.06 15.75
N GLY A 283 -10.50 -16.30 14.48
CA GLY A 283 -11.47 -16.59 13.42
C GLY A 283 -12.32 -17.82 13.73
N THR A 284 -11.67 -18.92 14.11
CA THR A 284 -12.37 -20.16 14.47
C THR A 284 -13.30 -19.96 15.68
N ALA A 285 -12.85 -19.24 16.71
CA ALA A 285 -13.66 -18.94 17.89
C ALA A 285 -14.87 -18.06 17.55
N MET A 286 -14.67 -17.05 16.72
CA MET A 286 -15.74 -16.15 16.23
C MET A 286 -16.80 -16.95 15.47
N GLY A 287 -16.41 -17.79 14.53
CA GLY A 287 -17.33 -18.63 13.76
C GLY A 287 -18.08 -19.61 14.65
N PHE A 288 -17.40 -20.26 15.61
CA PHE A 288 -18.03 -21.13 16.58
C PHE A 288 -19.06 -20.40 17.44
N PHE A 289 -18.73 -19.19 17.89
CA PHE A 289 -19.64 -18.34 18.66
C PHE A 289 -20.91 -18.00 17.88
N VAL A 290 -20.78 -17.53 16.62
CA VAL A 290 -21.91 -17.22 15.75
C VAL A 290 -22.78 -18.47 15.55
N GLY A 291 -22.16 -19.62 15.29
CA GLY A 291 -22.87 -20.89 15.16
C GLY A 291 -23.59 -21.35 16.43
N ALA A 292 -23.07 -21.00 17.63
CA ALA A 292 -23.66 -21.38 18.90
C ALA A 292 -24.90 -20.56 19.28
N ILE A 293 -25.14 -19.41 18.66
CA ILE A 293 -26.34 -18.60 18.91
C ILE A 293 -27.60 -19.41 18.51
N GLY A 294 -28.42 -19.75 19.51
CA GLY A 294 -29.53 -20.71 19.35
C GLY A 294 -30.76 -20.17 18.61
N ALA A 295 -30.86 -18.86 18.39
CA ALA A 295 -32.09 -18.19 17.92
C ALA A 295 -32.30 -18.22 16.39
N PHE A 296 -31.32 -18.66 15.57
CA PHE A 296 -31.36 -18.53 14.13
C PHE A 296 -31.34 -19.88 13.39
N SER A 297 -31.96 -19.92 12.23
CA SER A 297 -31.87 -21.04 11.31
C SER A 297 -30.47 -21.20 10.71
N GLU A 298 -30.14 -22.35 10.15
CA GLU A 298 -28.84 -22.62 9.53
C GLU A 298 -28.49 -21.59 8.44
N GLY A 299 -29.42 -21.29 7.54
CA GLY A 299 -29.21 -20.35 6.46
C GLY A 299 -28.95 -18.90 6.95
N THR A 300 -29.63 -18.49 8.03
CA THR A 300 -29.37 -17.15 8.64
C THR A 300 -27.98 -17.10 9.27
N LYS A 301 -27.52 -18.17 9.91
CA LYS A 301 -26.19 -18.23 10.53
C LYS A 301 -25.04 -18.22 9.51
N GLN A 302 -25.29 -18.71 8.29
CA GLN A 302 -24.29 -18.67 7.21
C GLN A 302 -24.25 -17.30 6.51
N GLY A 303 -25.30 -16.50 6.64
CA GLY A 303 -25.38 -15.14 6.06
C GLY A 303 -24.88 -14.01 6.97
N ILE A 304 -24.57 -14.31 8.24
CA ILE A 304 -23.94 -13.39 9.20
C ILE A 304 -22.41 -13.49 9.14
#